data_7f58447c7ed4b483f2dc5aa4da46ebb2
#
_entry.id   7f58447c7ed4b483f2dc5aa4da46ebb2
#
_cell.length_a   1.000
_cell.length_b   1.000
_cell.length_c   1.000
_cell.angle_alpha   90.00
_cell.angle_beta   90.00
_cell.angle_gamma   90.00
#
_symmetry.space_group_name_H-M   'P 1'
#
loop_
_entity.id
_entity.type
_entity.pdbx_description
1 polymer ?
#
loop_
_entity_poly.entity_id
_entity_poly.type
_entity_poly.pdbx_seq_one_letter_code
_entity_poly.pdbx_strand_id
1 'polypeptide(L)'
;MNKKDIKKVVLAYSGGLDTSIIIPWLKENYNNPEIIAVSGNVGQANELDGLEEKALKTGASKIYIEDLTKEFLEDYVFPCVQADALYGDYMLGTAFARPPIAKRIAEIAIAEGADAICHGCTGKGNDQVRFELAIKAFAPDITIIAPWREWSIKSREEEIEYAEAHNVPLKISRETNYSKDKNIWHLSHEGLDLEDPKNEPQYNKPGFLEMGVSPETAPDKPTYVTLHFEKGIATAVDGKKMGAVELVETLNKLGGENGIGLLDIVENRLVGMKCRGVYETPGGAILYKAHKVLETICLDKETVHYKALVAQKLGELVYNAQWFTPLTKAILSFVKTTQETVTGDVTLKLYKGNMINAGVSSPYSLYDPEIATFDEDDVYNQSDATGFINLYGLPTSVYAKMKAKNGLN
;
A
#
# COMPACT_ATOMS: atom_id res chain seq x y z
N MET A 1 -13.10 13.71 27.71
CA MET A 1 -12.36 13.66 28.99
C MET A 1 -11.62 14.97 29.19
N ASN A 2 -11.53 15.50 30.44
CA ASN A 2 -10.75 16.71 30.67
C ASN A 2 -9.24 16.37 30.61
N LYS A 3 -8.38 17.26 30.10
CA LYS A 3 -6.92 17.03 30.02
C LYS A 3 -6.29 16.62 31.36
N LYS A 4 -6.83 17.09 32.48
CA LYS A 4 -6.34 16.79 33.83
C LYS A 4 -6.72 15.38 34.34
N ASP A 5 -7.69 14.73 33.70
CA ASP A 5 -8.16 13.41 34.08
C ASP A 5 -7.41 12.28 33.40
N ILE A 6 -6.62 12.61 32.34
CA ILE A 6 -5.81 11.66 31.59
C ILE A 6 -4.54 11.34 32.37
N LYS A 7 -4.40 10.08 32.76
CA LYS A 7 -3.28 9.58 33.57
C LYS A 7 -2.34 8.68 32.77
N LYS A 8 -2.83 8.03 31.73
CA LYS A 8 -2.04 7.10 30.91
C LYS A 8 -2.36 7.32 29.43
N VAL A 9 -1.31 7.49 28.62
CA VAL A 9 -1.39 7.74 27.18
C VAL A 9 -0.54 6.72 26.44
N VAL A 10 -1.11 6.08 25.43
CA VAL A 10 -0.37 5.30 24.45
C VAL A 10 -0.03 6.20 23.26
N LEU A 11 1.25 6.33 22.95
CA LEU A 11 1.76 7.18 21.87
C LEU A 11 2.21 6.34 20.67
N ALA A 12 1.64 6.61 19.49
CA ALA A 12 2.18 6.12 18.23
C ALA A 12 3.56 6.76 18.00
N TYR A 13 4.62 5.98 18.12
CA TYR A 13 5.98 6.47 18.20
C TYR A 13 6.86 5.94 17.06
N SER A 14 7.30 6.83 16.18
CA SER A 14 8.23 6.51 15.10
C SER A 14 9.69 6.82 15.43
N GLY A 15 9.95 7.55 16.52
CA GLY A 15 11.28 8.05 16.85
C GLY A 15 11.75 9.26 16.04
N GLY A 16 10.94 9.75 15.11
CA GLY A 16 11.18 11.01 14.40
C GLY A 16 11.09 12.23 15.32
N LEU A 17 11.39 13.41 14.78
CA LEU A 17 11.35 14.67 15.52
C LEU A 17 9.96 14.90 16.13
N ASP A 18 8.92 14.89 15.29
CA ASP A 18 7.53 15.17 15.68
C ASP A 18 7.06 14.27 16.84
N THR A 19 7.28 12.95 16.72
CA THR A 19 6.82 12.00 17.75
C THR A 19 7.66 12.07 19.03
N SER A 20 8.94 12.46 18.93
CA SER A 20 9.82 12.58 20.10
C SER A 20 9.46 13.77 20.96
N ILE A 21 9.15 14.93 20.36
CA ILE A 21 8.76 16.15 21.12
C ILE A 21 7.38 16.02 21.75
N ILE A 22 6.53 15.11 21.26
CA ILE A 22 5.21 14.86 21.85
C ILE A 22 5.32 14.33 23.28
N ILE A 23 6.36 13.57 23.62
CA ILE A 23 6.53 13.03 24.99
C ILE A 23 6.62 14.12 26.04
N PRO A 24 7.57 15.08 26.00
CA PRO A 24 7.60 16.18 26.93
C PRO A 24 6.36 17.08 26.83
N TRP A 25 5.84 17.33 25.64
CA TRP A 25 4.63 18.14 25.46
C TRP A 25 3.40 17.52 26.17
N LEU A 26 3.20 16.21 26.10
CA LEU A 26 2.12 15.53 26.84
C LEU A 26 2.29 15.70 28.35
N LYS A 27 3.50 15.58 28.87
CA LYS A 27 3.78 15.76 30.30
C LYS A 27 3.43 17.17 30.80
N GLU A 28 3.73 18.17 30.01
CA GLU A 28 3.43 19.57 30.35
C GLU A 28 1.95 19.91 30.25
N ASN A 29 1.24 19.39 29.26
CA ASN A 29 -0.11 19.81 28.92
C ASN A 29 -1.22 18.91 29.48
N TYR A 30 -0.88 17.66 29.92
CA TYR A 30 -1.83 16.64 30.37
C TYR A 30 -1.57 16.13 31.80
N ASN A 31 -1.04 17.00 32.67
CA ASN A 31 -0.78 16.70 34.08
C ASN A 31 0.18 15.54 34.32
N ASN A 32 1.26 15.47 33.53
CA ASN A 32 2.34 14.49 33.62
C ASN A 32 1.85 13.02 33.55
N PRO A 33 1.13 12.61 32.50
CA PRO A 33 0.63 11.24 32.38
C PRO A 33 1.78 10.23 32.22
N GLU A 34 1.48 8.97 32.55
CA GLU A 34 2.30 7.85 32.13
C GLU A 34 2.23 7.72 30.60
N ILE A 35 3.38 7.65 29.93
CA ILE A 35 3.46 7.57 28.46
C ILE A 35 4.05 6.23 28.06
N ILE A 36 3.27 5.45 27.31
CA ILE A 36 3.66 4.18 26.72
C ILE A 36 3.86 4.40 25.23
N ALA A 37 5.10 4.32 24.77
CA ALA A 37 5.40 4.41 23.34
C ALA A 37 5.10 3.08 22.63
N VAL A 38 4.56 3.14 21.42
CA VAL A 38 4.31 1.94 20.59
C VAL A 38 4.80 2.20 19.17
N SER A 39 5.67 1.34 18.67
CA SER A 39 6.15 1.33 17.30
C SER A 39 5.81 0.00 16.63
N GLY A 40 5.26 0.06 15.42
CA GLY A 40 5.04 -1.12 14.58
C GLY A 40 6.16 -1.27 13.57
N ASN A 41 6.82 -2.42 13.58
CA ASN A 41 7.76 -2.81 12.53
C ASN A 41 6.97 -3.36 11.33
N VAL A 42 7.01 -2.65 10.22
CA VAL A 42 6.46 -3.05 8.92
C VAL A 42 7.57 -3.15 7.86
N GLY A 43 8.82 -3.34 8.29
CA GLY A 43 9.98 -3.46 7.42
C GLY A 43 10.63 -2.12 7.04
N GLN A 44 10.61 -1.13 7.95
CA GLN A 44 11.30 0.15 7.78
C GLN A 44 12.81 0.09 8.14
N ALA A 45 13.38 -1.11 8.19
CA ALA A 45 14.80 -1.38 8.36
C ALA A 45 15.42 -0.68 9.60
N ASN A 46 16.50 0.08 9.41
CA ASN A 46 17.31 0.67 10.48
C ASN A 46 16.62 1.82 11.24
N GLU A 47 15.39 2.19 10.89
CA GLU A 47 14.66 3.25 11.62
C GLU A 47 14.31 2.85 13.06
N LEU A 48 14.30 1.54 13.34
CA LEU A 48 14.03 1.00 14.68
C LEU A 48 15.29 0.91 15.57
N ASP A 49 16.48 1.12 15.01
CA ASP A 49 17.74 1.01 15.76
C ASP A 49 17.88 2.09 16.83
N GLY A 50 18.01 1.64 18.09
CA GLY A 50 18.12 2.54 19.24
C GLY A 50 16.80 3.24 19.66
N LEU A 51 15.68 2.82 19.08
CA LEU A 51 14.37 3.42 19.33
C LEU A 51 13.94 3.29 20.79
N GLU A 52 14.20 2.15 21.43
CA GLU A 52 13.88 1.90 22.83
C GLU A 52 14.63 2.87 23.75
N GLU A 53 15.96 2.94 23.60
CA GLU A 53 16.80 3.84 24.40
C GLU A 53 16.35 5.30 24.23
N LYS A 54 16.02 5.70 22.99
CA LYS A 54 15.57 7.05 22.68
C LYS A 54 14.23 7.37 23.35
N ALA A 55 13.24 6.48 23.27
CA ALA A 55 11.94 6.68 23.88
C ALA A 55 12.03 6.84 25.40
N LEU A 56 12.78 5.95 26.07
CA LEU A 56 12.96 5.98 27.52
C LEU A 56 13.71 7.23 27.96
N LYS A 57 14.80 7.62 27.27
CA LYS A 57 15.53 8.85 27.56
C LYS A 57 14.71 10.12 27.35
N THR A 58 13.77 10.10 26.40
CA THR A 58 12.87 11.22 26.15
C THR A 58 11.77 11.32 27.23
N GLY A 59 11.57 10.25 28.00
CA GLY A 59 10.66 10.22 29.15
C GLY A 59 9.43 9.34 29.00
N ALA A 60 9.39 8.44 28.01
CA ALA A 60 8.40 7.36 28.00
C ALA A 60 8.66 6.41 29.17
N SER A 61 7.60 5.88 29.79
CA SER A 61 7.69 4.92 30.88
C SER A 61 7.98 3.51 30.37
N LYS A 62 7.52 3.21 29.15
CA LYS A 62 7.61 1.90 28.51
C LYS A 62 7.53 2.09 26.99
N ILE A 63 8.11 1.13 26.26
CA ILE A 63 7.92 1.05 24.80
C ILE A 63 7.60 -0.38 24.39
N TYR A 64 6.72 -0.51 23.41
CA TYR A 64 6.47 -1.72 22.63
C TYR A 64 7.00 -1.51 21.21
N ILE A 65 7.80 -2.47 20.72
CA ILE A 65 8.23 -2.56 19.33
C ILE A 65 7.68 -3.87 18.79
N GLU A 66 6.59 -3.78 18.01
CA GLU A 66 5.82 -4.94 17.56
C GLU A 66 6.21 -5.30 16.12
N ASP A 67 6.64 -6.54 15.89
CA ASP A 67 6.92 -7.03 14.53
C ASP A 67 5.59 -7.38 13.84
N LEU A 68 5.19 -6.54 12.91
CA LEU A 68 3.98 -6.66 12.10
C LEU A 68 4.29 -7.01 10.65
N THR A 69 5.54 -7.27 10.27
CA THR A 69 5.96 -7.45 8.87
C THR A 69 5.18 -8.55 8.16
N LYS A 70 5.00 -9.69 8.82
CA LYS A 70 4.24 -10.81 8.28
C LYS A 70 2.74 -10.50 8.20
N GLU A 71 2.12 -10.03 9.29
CA GLU A 71 0.70 -9.62 9.33
C GLU A 71 0.40 -8.56 8.27
N PHE A 72 1.29 -7.57 8.14
CA PHE A 72 1.19 -6.52 7.14
C PHE A 72 1.09 -7.06 5.71
N LEU A 73 1.95 -8.02 5.34
CA LEU A 73 1.95 -8.59 4.00
C LEU A 73 0.77 -9.56 3.78
N GLU A 74 0.54 -10.49 4.71
CA GLU A 74 -0.44 -11.56 4.52
C GLU A 74 -1.89 -11.06 4.64
N ASP A 75 -2.18 -10.13 5.58
CA ASP A 75 -3.55 -9.74 5.89
C ASP A 75 -3.98 -8.43 5.20
N TYR A 76 -3.02 -7.58 4.77
CA TYR A 76 -3.34 -6.28 4.17
C TYR A 76 -2.87 -6.15 2.72
N VAL A 77 -1.63 -6.55 2.42
CA VAL A 77 -1.06 -6.36 1.08
C VAL A 77 -1.55 -7.42 0.10
N PHE A 78 -1.35 -8.71 0.41
CA PHE A 78 -1.69 -9.78 -0.52
C PHE A 78 -3.17 -9.86 -0.90
N PRO A 79 -4.14 -9.60 0.01
CA PRO A 79 -5.55 -9.52 -0.40
C PRO A 79 -5.82 -8.42 -1.43
N CYS A 80 -5.08 -7.32 -1.38
CA CYS A 80 -5.19 -6.25 -2.37
C CYS A 80 -4.47 -6.57 -3.69
N VAL A 81 -3.37 -7.34 -3.65
CA VAL A 81 -2.75 -7.91 -4.87
C VAL A 81 -3.73 -8.87 -5.54
N GLN A 82 -4.35 -9.79 -4.79
CA GLN A 82 -5.40 -10.68 -5.29
C GLN A 82 -6.58 -9.92 -5.91
N ALA A 83 -6.91 -8.77 -5.36
CA ALA A 83 -7.97 -7.91 -5.88
C ALA A 83 -7.56 -7.10 -7.11
N ASP A 84 -6.27 -6.94 -7.40
CA ASP A 84 -5.71 -5.91 -8.32
C ASP A 84 -6.07 -4.47 -7.88
N ALA A 85 -6.13 -4.23 -6.55
CA ALA A 85 -6.60 -2.98 -5.97
C ALA A 85 -5.52 -1.91 -5.92
N LEU A 86 -5.74 -0.80 -6.61
CA LEU A 86 -4.88 0.37 -6.67
C LEU A 86 -5.71 1.64 -6.42
N TYR A 87 -5.07 2.74 -6.04
CA TYR A 87 -5.68 4.07 -6.05
C TYR A 87 -5.07 4.90 -7.20
N GLY A 88 -5.75 4.93 -8.34
CA GLY A 88 -5.09 5.26 -9.60
C GLY A 88 -4.00 4.23 -9.88
N ASP A 89 -2.75 4.68 -10.01
CA ASP A 89 -1.59 3.79 -10.16
C ASP A 89 -0.83 3.56 -8.84
N TYR A 90 -1.25 4.18 -7.75
CA TYR A 90 -0.61 4.06 -6.44
C TYR A 90 -0.86 2.70 -5.80
N MET A 91 0.22 2.00 -5.46
CA MET A 91 0.20 0.65 -4.86
C MET A 91 0.00 0.67 -3.33
N LEU A 92 -0.59 1.74 -2.79
CA LEU A 92 -1.16 1.85 -1.46
C LEU A 92 -0.20 1.61 -0.26
N GLY A 93 1.11 1.64 -0.43
CA GLY A 93 2.07 1.18 0.57
C GLY A 93 1.94 1.84 1.95
N THR A 94 1.79 3.17 2.01
CA THR A 94 1.50 3.88 3.28
C THR A 94 0.10 3.55 3.79
N ALA A 95 -0.90 3.46 2.88
CA ALA A 95 -2.28 3.17 3.26
C ALA A 95 -2.44 1.76 3.85
N PHE A 96 -1.66 0.78 3.40
CA PHE A 96 -1.63 -0.57 3.96
C PHE A 96 -0.99 -0.62 5.35
N ALA A 97 0.04 0.19 5.61
CA ALA A 97 0.82 0.12 6.86
C ALA A 97 0.06 0.66 8.08
N ARG A 98 -0.80 1.65 7.89
CA ARG A 98 -1.47 2.33 9.02
C ARG A 98 -2.53 1.48 9.73
N PRO A 99 -3.39 0.68 9.06
CA PRO A 99 -4.38 -0.17 9.73
C PRO A 99 -3.79 -1.18 10.72
N PRO A 100 -2.78 -2.03 10.39
CA PRO A 100 -2.19 -2.97 11.35
C PRO A 100 -1.51 -2.26 12.52
N ILE A 101 -0.78 -1.17 12.28
CA ILE A 101 -0.12 -0.39 13.34
C ILE A 101 -1.17 0.21 14.29
N ALA A 102 -2.19 0.86 13.76
CA ALA A 102 -3.23 1.49 14.56
C ALA A 102 -4.08 0.47 15.33
N LYS A 103 -4.38 -0.70 14.76
CA LYS A 103 -5.01 -1.82 15.43
C LYS A 103 -4.17 -2.27 16.64
N ARG A 104 -2.88 -2.50 16.44
CA ARG A 104 -1.97 -2.93 17.51
C ARG A 104 -1.84 -1.88 18.62
N ILE A 105 -1.80 -0.60 18.26
CA ILE A 105 -1.82 0.51 19.23
C ILE A 105 -3.10 0.50 20.06
N ALA A 106 -4.27 0.29 19.43
CA ALA A 106 -5.54 0.20 20.14
C ALA A 106 -5.60 -1.02 21.07
N GLU A 107 -5.13 -2.19 20.64
CA GLU A 107 -5.04 -3.41 21.43
C GLU A 107 -4.16 -3.21 22.68
N ILE A 108 -2.98 -2.60 22.50
CA ILE A 108 -2.06 -2.27 23.61
C ILE A 108 -2.71 -1.24 24.55
N ALA A 109 -3.38 -0.21 24.04
CA ALA A 109 -4.04 0.79 24.85
C ALA A 109 -5.14 0.18 25.73
N ILE A 110 -5.92 -0.74 25.20
CA ILE A 110 -6.93 -1.49 25.96
C ILE A 110 -6.26 -2.36 27.04
N ALA A 111 -5.22 -3.11 26.68
CA ALA A 111 -4.51 -4.00 27.61
C ALA A 111 -3.82 -3.25 28.75
N GLU A 112 -3.29 -2.07 28.48
CA GLU A 112 -2.64 -1.19 29.46
C GLU A 112 -3.64 -0.34 30.26
N GLY A 113 -4.93 -0.36 29.92
CA GLY A 113 -5.94 0.49 30.54
C GLY A 113 -5.68 1.98 30.33
N ALA A 114 -5.25 2.35 29.12
CA ALA A 114 -4.93 3.74 28.80
C ALA A 114 -6.19 4.60 28.65
N ASP A 115 -6.09 5.86 29.07
CA ASP A 115 -7.18 6.84 28.97
C ASP A 115 -7.24 7.46 27.57
N ALA A 116 -6.09 7.50 26.88
CA ALA A 116 -5.98 8.14 25.56
C ALA A 116 -4.92 7.47 24.66
N ILE A 117 -5.11 7.63 23.35
CA ILE A 117 -4.10 7.35 22.34
C ILE A 117 -3.68 8.67 21.70
N CYS A 118 -2.37 8.87 21.55
CA CYS A 118 -1.78 10.04 20.91
C CYS A 118 -1.07 9.65 19.60
N HIS A 119 -1.18 10.48 18.55
CA HIS A 119 -0.42 10.34 17.32
C HIS A 119 0.17 11.67 16.86
N GLY A 120 1.32 11.62 16.19
CA GLY A 120 2.04 12.79 15.66
C GLY A 120 1.71 13.14 14.21
N CYS A 121 0.58 12.68 13.66
CA CYS A 121 0.23 12.95 12.28
C CYS A 121 -0.16 14.42 12.07
N THR A 122 0.38 15.03 10.99
CA THR A 122 0.07 16.41 10.65
C THR A 122 -1.37 16.59 10.16
N GLY A 123 -1.94 17.79 10.34
CA GLY A 123 -3.30 18.10 9.90
C GLY A 123 -3.51 18.12 8.39
N LYS A 124 -2.42 18.11 7.59
CA LYS A 124 -2.45 18.10 6.12
C LYS A 124 -2.30 16.68 5.52
N GLY A 125 -1.94 15.68 6.33
CA GLY A 125 -1.72 14.29 5.89
C GLY A 125 -2.96 13.42 5.98
N ASN A 126 -3.01 12.36 5.17
CA ASN A 126 -4.06 11.33 5.26
C ASN A 126 -3.93 10.46 6.51
N ASP A 127 -2.72 10.35 7.06
CA ASP A 127 -2.40 9.40 8.14
C ASP A 127 -3.17 9.66 9.42
N GLN A 128 -3.48 10.93 9.73
CA GLN A 128 -4.35 11.23 10.86
C GLN A 128 -5.71 10.52 10.74
N VAL A 129 -6.29 10.50 9.54
CA VAL A 129 -7.57 9.81 9.29
C VAL A 129 -7.38 8.30 9.38
N ARG A 130 -6.30 7.77 8.82
CA ARG A 130 -5.99 6.34 8.82
C ARG A 130 -5.80 5.79 10.23
N PHE A 131 -5.04 6.50 11.09
CA PHE A 131 -4.87 6.12 12.48
C PHE A 131 -6.19 6.19 13.25
N GLU A 132 -6.88 7.33 13.18
CA GLU A 132 -8.08 7.53 14.01
C GLU A 132 -9.24 6.61 13.63
N LEU A 133 -9.49 6.38 12.32
CA LEU A 133 -10.56 5.46 11.92
C LEU A 133 -10.25 4.01 12.29
N ALA A 134 -8.99 3.59 12.18
CA ALA A 134 -8.59 2.27 12.63
C ALA A 134 -8.68 2.14 14.16
N ILE A 135 -8.22 3.13 14.93
CA ILE A 135 -8.36 3.15 16.39
C ILE A 135 -9.84 3.05 16.79
N LYS A 136 -10.71 3.85 16.15
CA LYS A 136 -12.17 3.83 16.43
C LYS A 136 -12.83 2.48 16.15
N ALA A 137 -12.27 1.69 15.23
CA ALA A 137 -12.80 0.35 14.94
C ALA A 137 -12.57 -0.63 16.10
N PHE A 138 -11.54 -0.42 16.95
CA PHE A 138 -11.18 -1.32 18.05
C PHE A 138 -11.39 -0.71 19.43
N ALA A 139 -11.26 0.62 19.55
CA ALA A 139 -11.39 1.36 20.79
C ALA A 139 -12.26 2.63 20.58
N PRO A 140 -13.58 2.48 20.32
CA PRO A 140 -14.45 3.57 19.88
C PRO A 140 -14.57 4.72 20.90
N ASP A 141 -14.44 4.42 22.17
CA ASP A 141 -14.64 5.38 23.26
C ASP A 141 -13.34 6.01 23.79
N ILE A 142 -12.18 5.57 23.27
CA ILE A 142 -10.88 6.09 23.73
C ILE A 142 -10.67 7.54 23.29
N THR A 143 -10.08 8.36 24.15
CA THR A 143 -9.75 9.75 23.79
C THR A 143 -8.59 9.77 22.82
N ILE A 144 -8.73 10.51 21.70
CA ILE A 144 -7.63 10.76 20.76
C ILE A 144 -6.98 12.10 21.08
N ILE A 145 -5.65 12.11 21.15
CA ILE A 145 -4.83 13.31 21.28
C ILE A 145 -4.04 13.49 19.98
N ALA A 146 -4.23 14.63 19.32
CA ALA A 146 -3.57 14.98 18.09
C ALA A 146 -2.85 16.35 18.24
N PRO A 147 -1.60 16.38 18.71
CA PRO A 147 -0.89 17.61 19.07
C PRO A 147 -0.87 18.66 17.96
N TRP A 148 -0.72 18.24 16.70
CA TRP A 148 -0.77 19.16 15.54
C TRP A 148 -2.06 19.97 15.41
N ARG A 149 -3.13 19.61 16.12
CA ARG A 149 -4.39 20.36 16.20
C ARG A 149 -4.49 21.22 17.45
N GLU A 150 -3.55 21.09 18.40
CA GLU A 150 -3.64 21.70 19.73
C GLU A 150 -2.46 22.63 20.05
N TRP A 151 -1.23 22.29 19.61
CA TRP A 151 -0.03 23.03 19.96
C TRP A 151 0.19 24.28 19.09
N SER A 152 1.08 25.15 19.57
CA SER A 152 1.44 26.38 18.87
C SER A 152 2.63 26.23 17.90
N ILE A 153 3.30 25.09 17.92
CA ILE A 153 4.45 24.78 17.05
C ILE A 153 3.98 24.70 15.60
N LYS A 154 4.59 25.47 14.69
CA LYS A 154 4.15 25.60 13.30
C LYS A 154 5.21 25.26 12.27
N SER A 155 6.48 25.19 12.67
CA SER A 155 7.59 24.94 11.77
C SER A 155 8.55 23.91 12.33
N ARG A 156 9.34 23.32 11.43
CA ARG A 156 10.40 22.38 11.80
C ARG A 156 11.46 23.04 12.68
N GLU A 157 11.74 24.32 12.48
CA GLU A 157 12.66 25.09 13.31
C GLU A 157 12.16 25.19 14.75
N GLU A 158 10.88 25.50 14.94
CA GLU A 158 10.25 25.55 16.27
C GLU A 158 10.23 24.17 16.95
N GLU A 159 10.06 23.08 16.20
CA GLU A 159 10.17 21.71 16.73
C GLU A 159 11.59 21.41 17.22
N ILE A 160 12.61 21.82 16.47
CA ILE A 160 14.02 21.64 16.85
C ILE A 160 14.34 22.45 18.11
N GLU A 161 13.92 23.72 18.19
CA GLU A 161 14.09 24.57 19.37
C GLU A 161 13.43 23.96 20.61
N TYR A 162 12.19 23.45 20.43
CA TYR A 162 11.46 22.77 21.50
C TYR A 162 12.19 21.48 21.95
N ALA A 163 12.68 20.70 21.02
CA ALA A 163 13.44 19.49 21.31
C ALA A 163 14.73 19.77 22.06
N GLU A 164 15.49 20.81 21.66
CA GLU A 164 16.72 21.25 22.33
C GLU A 164 16.43 21.73 23.76
N ALA A 165 15.36 22.52 23.95
CA ALA A 165 14.95 23.02 25.26
C ALA A 165 14.56 21.88 26.24
N HIS A 166 14.11 20.75 25.73
CA HIS A 166 13.69 19.59 26.52
C HIS A 166 14.71 18.42 26.53
N ASN A 167 15.92 18.65 26.00
CA ASN A 167 17.01 17.65 25.92
C ASN A 167 16.58 16.36 25.21
N VAL A 168 15.70 16.46 24.20
CA VAL A 168 15.27 15.31 23.38
C VAL A 168 16.44 14.85 22.53
N PRO A 169 16.87 13.56 22.59
CA PRO A 169 17.99 13.07 21.81
C PRO A 169 17.63 13.03 20.31
N LEU A 170 18.16 13.95 19.54
CA LEU A 170 17.91 14.04 18.11
C LEU A 170 19.22 13.80 17.33
N LYS A 171 19.17 12.95 16.32
CA LYS A 171 20.14 12.95 15.23
C LYS A 171 19.70 14.04 14.24
N ILE A 172 19.96 15.31 14.56
CA ILE A 172 19.52 16.42 13.71
C ILE A 172 20.48 16.58 12.55
N SER A 173 20.05 16.22 11.35
CA SER A 173 20.59 16.80 10.13
C SER A 173 19.77 18.06 9.83
N ARG A 174 20.42 19.24 9.79
CA ARG A 174 19.80 20.49 9.30
C ARG A 174 19.64 20.49 7.77
N GLU A 175 20.00 19.39 7.13
CA GLU A 175 19.81 19.23 5.68
C GLU A 175 18.32 19.09 5.36
N THR A 176 17.89 19.86 4.37
CA THR A 176 16.57 19.73 3.77
C THR A 176 16.52 18.42 2.98
N ASN A 177 15.90 17.42 3.56
CA ASN A 177 15.69 16.13 2.92
C ASN A 177 14.25 15.98 2.46
N TYR A 178 14.02 15.15 1.44
CA TYR A 178 12.67 14.72 1.08
C TYR A 178 11.99 14.06 2.29
N SER A 179 10.68 14.28 2.43
CA SER A 179 9.88 13.48 3.34
C SER A 179 9.77 12.08 2.78
N LYS A 180 10.14 11.08 3.56
CA LYS A 180 10.16 9.67 3.18
C LYS A 180 9.31 8.84 4.13
N ASP A 181 8.56 7.87 3.60
CA ASP A 181 7.85 6.84 4.37
C ASP A 181 8.22 5.48 3.78
N LYS A 182 8.88 4.65 4.59
CA LYS A 182 9.46 3.37 4.19
C LYS A 182 8.81 2.21 4.93
N ASN A 183 8.53 1.16 4.19
CA ASN A 183 8.20 -0.15 4.72
C ASN A 183 8.69 -1.24 3.75
N ILE A 184 8.49 -2.51 4.07
CA ILE A 184 8.94 -3.62 3.22
C ILE A 184 8.31 -3.59 1.81
N TRP A 185 7.15 -2.96 1.65
CA TRP A 185 6.42 -2.90 0.38
C TRP A 185 6.85 -1.75 -0.51
N HIS A 186 7.14 -0.59 0.07
CA HIS A 186 7.44 0.61 -0.70
C HIS A 186 8.31 1.63 0.04
N LEU A 187 8.77 2.62 -0.72
CA LEU A 187 9.30 3.88 -0.22
C LEU A 187 8.64 5.05 -0.96
N SER A 188 8.17 6.06 -0.23
CA SER A 188 7.68 7.32 -0.80
C SER A 188 8.69 8.45 -0.67
N HIS A 189 8.65 9.38 -1.63
CA HIS A 189 9.39 10.63 -1.61
C HIS A 189 8.43 11.79 -1.85
N GLU A 190 8.41 12.77 -0.95
CA GLU A 190 7.55 13.96 -1.04
C GLU A 190 8.33 15.22 -0.66
N GLY A 191 7.85 16.38 -1.08
CA GLY A 191 8.41 17.68 -0.70
C GLY A 191 9.52 18.19 -1.60
N LEU A 192 10.13 19.33 -1.21
CA LEU A 192 11.20 20.02 -1.93
C LEU A 192 10.82 20.34 -3.38
N ASP A 193 11.70 20.03 -4.33
CA ASP A 193 11.50 20.25 -5.77
C ASP A 193 10.34 19.42 -6.36
N LEU A 194 9.93 18.34 -5.70
CA LEU A 194 8.76 17.55 -6.10
C LEU A 194 7.42 18.26 -5.88
N GLU A 195 7.40 19.33 -5.06
CA GLU A 195 6.17 20.13 -4.86
C GLU A 195 5.73 20.87 -6.13
N ASP A 196 6.66 21.17 -7.05
CA ASP A 196 6.32 21.69 -8.37
C ASP A 196 6.23 20.52 -9.38
N PRO A 197 5.03 20.20 -9.90
CA PRO A 197 4.84 19.11 -10.87
C PRO A 197 5.61 19.28 -12.19
N LYS A 198 6.19 20.45 -12.45
CA LYS A 198 7.02 20.68 -13.64
C LYS A 198 8.42 20.09 -13.51
N ASN A 199 8.87 19.83 -12.29
CA ASN A 199 10.20 19.32 -12.05
C ASN A 199 10.23 17.80 -12.25
N GLU A 200 11.22 17.32 -13.00
CA GLU A 200 11.51 15.89 -13.12
C GLU A 200 12.09 15.35 -11.80
N PRO A 201 11.64 14.19 -11.32
CA PRO A 201 12.26 13.55 -10.16
C PRO A 201 13.72 13.23 -10.39
N GLN A 202 14.55 13.46 -9.39
CA GLN A 202 16.01 13.33 -9.49
C GLN A 202 16.48 11.87 -9.36
N TYR A 203 15.93 10.95 -10.16
CA TYR A 203 16.19 9.49 -10.05
C TYR A 203 17.67 9.12 -10.05
N ASN A 204 18.52 9.86 -10.76
CA ASN A 204 19.96 9.62 -10.84
C ASN A 204 20.78 10.35 -9.77
N LYS A 205 20.15 11.15 -8.90
CA LYS A 205 20.84 11.82 -7.79
C LYS A 205 21.22 10.78 -6.74
N PRO A 206 22.49 10.72 -6.30
CA PRO A 206 22.91 9.80 -5.25
C PRO A 206 22.06 9.93 -3.99
N GLY A 207 21.52 8.80 -3.50
CA GLY A 207 20.67 8.76 -2.30
C GLY A 207 19.21 9.20 -2.51
N PHE A 208 18.78 9.48 -3.75
CA PHE A 208 17.37 9.67 -4.04
C PHE A 208 16.65 8.31 -3.99
N LEU A 209 16.98 7.39 -4.89
CA LEU A 209 16.46 6.02 -4.86
C LEU A 209 17.17 5.19 -3.77
N GLU A 210 16.40 4.39 -3.03
CA GLU A 210 16.91 3.51 -1.97
C GLU A 210 16.52 2.04 -2.16
N MET A 211 15.47 1.76 -2.95
CA MET A 211 15.03 0.39 -3.22
C MET A 211 15.53 -0.14 -4.57
N GLY A 212 16.08 0.72 -5.40
CA GLY A 212 16.56 0.31 -6.71
C GLY A 212 17.40 1.36 -7.43
N VAL A 213 17.47 1.22 -8.74
CA VAL A 213 18.19 2.10 -9.66
C VAL A 213 17.23 2.69 -10.69
N SER A 214 17.63 3.77 -11.36
CA SER A 214 16.85 4.30 -12.47
C SER A 214 16.87 3.34 -13.68
N PRO A 215 15.84 3.35 -14.54
CA PRO A 215 15.85 2.58 -15.79
C PRO A 215 17.08 2.83 -16.66
N GLU A 216 17.63 4.05 -16.65
CA GLU A 216 18.81 4.43 -17.43
C GLU A 216 20.07 3.71 -16.95
N THR A 217 20.21 3.51 -15.64
CA THR A 217 21.37 2.87 -15.02
C THR A 217 21.20 1.36 -14.81
N ALA A 218 19.99 0.84 -15.04
CA ALA A 218 19.70 -0.59 -14.96
C ALA A 218 20.46 -1.38 -16.03
N PRO A 219 20.75 -2.69 -15.79
CA PRO A 219 21.54 -3.52 -16.69
C PRO A 219 21.00 -3.60 -18.12
N ASP A 220 21.89 -3.68 -19.11
CA ASP A 220 21.53 -3.92 -20.54
C ASP A 220 21.19 -5.38 -20.83
N LYS A 221 21.32 -6.26 -19.84
CA LYS A 221 20.92 -7.66 -19.93
C LYS A 221 19.61 -7.87 -19.17
N PRO A 222 18.57 -8.45 -19.79
CA PRO A 222 17.31 -8.70 -19.10
C PRO A 222 17.46 -9.78 -18.02
N THR A 223 16.67 -9.65 -16.96
CA THR A 223 16.49 -10.64 -15.90
C THR A 223 15.15 -11.34 -16.10
N TYR A 224 15.12 -12.66 -16.02
CA TYR A 224 13.88 -13.44 -16.01
C TYR A 224 13.59 -13.86 -14.59
N VAL A 225 12.31 -13.81 -14.20
CA VAL A 225 11.83 -14.25 -12.89
C VAL A 225 10.53 -15.04 -13.08
N THR A 226 10.44 -16.19 -12.46
CA THR A 226 9.22 -17.02 -12.47
C THR A 226 8.61 -17.02 -11.08
N LEU A 227 7.34 -16.60 -10.98
CA LEU A 227 6.56 -16.64 -9.76
C LEU A 227 5.57 -17.81 -9.84
N HIS A 228 5.48 -18.58 -8.75
CA HIS A 228 4.41 -19.56 -8.56
C HIS A 228 3.35 -19.00 -7.63
N PHE A 229 2.09 -19.12 -8.05
CA PHE A 229 0.92 -18.69 -7.28
C PHE A 229 0.07 -19.89 -6.86
N GLU A 230 -0.43 -19.85 -5.63
CA GLU A 230 -1.45 -20.76 -5.10
C GLU A 230 -2.65 -19.91 -4.64
N LYS A 231 -3.80 -20.08 -5.30
CA LYS A 231 -5.03 -19.31 -5.01
C LYS A 231 -4.80 -17.79 -4.98
N GLY A 232 -4.06 -17.29 -5.97
CA GLY A 232 -3.76 -15.86 -6.13
C GLY A 232 -2.68 -15.30 -5.21
N ILE A 233 -2.06 -16.12 -4.36
CA ILE A 233 -0.94 -15.71 -3.49
C ILE A 233 0.35 -16.31 -4.04
N ALA A 234 1.37 -15.46 -4.24
CA ALA A 234 2.68 -15.92 -4.65
C ALA A 234 3.37 -16.68 -3.50
N THR A 235 3.82 -17.90 -3.77
CA THR A 235 4.41 -18.82 -2.79
C THR A 235 5.83 -19.26 -3.12
N ALA A 236 6.31 -19.01 -4.35
CA ALA A 236 7.67 -19.32 -4.76
C ALA A 236 8.19 -18.33 -5.81
N VAL A 237 9.50 -18.15 -5.83
CA VAL A 237 10.25 -17.43 -6.86
C VAL A 237 11.34 -18.35 -7.41
N ASP A 238 11.40 -18.50 -8.74
CA ASP A 238 12.34 -19.38 -9.47
C ASP A 238 12.41 -20.80 -8.88
N GLY A 239 11.23 -21.34 -8.55
CA GLY A 239 11.07 -22.70 -7.99
C GLY A 239 11.40 -22.83 -6.49
N LYS A 240 11.89 -21.79 -5.84
CA LYS A 240 12.17 -21.79 -4.40
C LYS A 240 10.94 -21.28 -3.62
N LYS A 241 10.34 -22.13 -2.79
CA LYS A 241 9.27 -21.74 -1.86
C LYS A 241 9.82 -20.76 -0.80
N MET A 242 9.05 -19.71 -0.51
CA MET A 242 9.42 -18.63 0.41
C MET A 242 8.21 -18.20 1.25
N GLY A 243 8.47 -17.72 2.47
CA GLY A 243 7.48 -16.97 3.25
C GLY A 243 7.24 -15.57 2.67
N ALA A 244 6.16 -14.92 3.11
CA ALA A 244 5.74 -13.61 2.59
C ALA A 244 6.87 -12.55 2.62
N VAL A 245 7.58 -12.45 3.72
CA VAL A 245 8.68 -11.47 3.91
C VAL A 245 9.83 -11.75 2.95
N GLU A 246 10.38 -12.97 2.96
CA GLU A 246 11.49 -13.36 2.06
C GLU A 246 11.12 -13.20 0.59
N LEU A 247 9.88 -13.50 0.22
CA LEU A 247 9.39 -13.37 -1.15
C LEU A 247 9.39 -11.90 -1.60
N VAL A 248 8.82 -11.01 -0.79
CA VAL A 248 8.76 -9.58 -1.13
C VAL A 248 10.16 -8.96 -1.15
N GLU A 249 11.04 -9.29 -0.21
CA GLU A 249 12.44 -8.83 -0.20
C GLU A 249 13.20 -9.30 -1.46
N THR A 250 12.99 -10.58 -1.85
CA THR A 250 13.60 -11.13 -3.07
C THR A 250 13.13 -10.37 -4.32
N LEU A 251 11.81 -10.12 -4.42
CA LEU A 251 11.26 -9.38 -5.55
C LEU A 251 11.64 -7.90 -5.53
N ASN A 252 11.74 -7.27 -4.36
CA ASN A 252 12.26 -5.91 -4.22
C ASN A 252 13.69 -5.79 -4.76
N LYS A 253 14.55 -6.76 -4.42
CA LYS A 253 15.92 -6.80 -4.93
C LYS A 253 15.95 -6.96 -6.44
N LEU A 254 15.27 -7.99 -6.98
CA LEU A 254 15.24 -8.25 -8.42
C LEU A 254 14.64 -7.08 -9.21
N GLY A 255 13.53 -6.53 -8.73
CA GLY A 255 12.86 -5.39 -9.36
C GLY A 255 13.71 -4.12 -9.28
N GLY A 256 14.25 -3.82 -8.12
CA GLY A 256 15.08 -2.65 -7.88
C GLY A 256 16.34 -2.64 -8.76
N GLU A 257 17.05 -3.77 -8.86
CA GLU A 257 18.22 -3.92 -9.75
C GLU A 257 17.90 -3.69 -11.22
N ASN A 258 16.65 -3.87 -11.65
CA ASN A 258 16.19 -3.70 -13.03
C ASN A 258 15.40 -2.40 -13.27
N GLY A 259 15.37 -1.47 -12.29
CA GLY A 259 14.69 -0.19 -12.40
C GLY A 259 13.17 -0.29 -12.42
N ILE A 260 12.60 -1.38 -11.87
CA ILE A 260 11.15 -1.64 -11.81
C ILE A 260 10.51 -0.89 -10.64
N GLY A 261 9.25 -0.48 -10.79
CA GLY A 261 8.39 -0.02 -9.70
C GLY A 261 8.55 1.44 -9.34
N LEU A 262 9.13 2.26 -10.21
CA LEU A 262 9.13 3.72 -10.06
C LEU A 262 7.80 4.31 -10.52
N LEU A 263 7.22 5.16 -9.71
CA LEU A 263 5.94 5.82 -9.98
C LEU A 263 6.01 7.27 -9.53
N ASP A 264 5.63 8.20 -10.41
CA ASP A 264 5.47 9.63 -10.12
C ASP A 264 4.02 10.03 -10.40
N ILE A 265 3.27 10.37 -9.37
CA ILE A 265 1.84 10.67 -9.49
C ILE A 265 1.41 11.87 -8.64
N VAL A 266 0.30 12.48 -9.06
CA VAL A 266 -0.43 13.47 -8.28
C VAL A 266 -1.71 12.82 -7.75
N GLU A 267 -1.76 12.64 -6.44
CA GLU A 267 -2.89 12.04 -5.72
C GLU A 267 -3.92 13.08 -5.29
N ASN A 268 -5.16 12.62 -5.10
CA ASN A 268 -6.19 13.38 -4.41
C ASN A 268 -6.24 12.90 -2.95
N ARG A 269 -5.66 13.67 -2.03
CA ARG A 269 -5.66 13.32 -0.61
C ARG A 269 -7.08 13.30 -0.05
N LEU A 270 -7.31 12.44 0.93
CA LEU A 270 -8.58 12.33 1.66
C LEU A 270 -9.01 13.66 2.28
N VAL A 271 -8.05 14.47 2.72
CA VAL A 271 -8.27 15.81 3.26
C VAL A 271 -8.54 16.90 2.20
N GLY A 272 -8.71 16.51 0.92
CA GLY A 272 -9.24 17.37 -0.14
C GLY A 272 -8.22 18.07 -1.03
N MET A 273 -6.92 17.98 -0.74
CA MET A 273 -5.88 18.60 -1.57
C MET A 273 -5.22 17.61 -2.53
N LYS A 274 -4.64 18.12 -3.61
CA LYS A 274 -3.74 17.35 -4.46
C LYS A 274 -2.34 17.33 -3.84
N CYS A 275 -1.64 16.20 -3.96
CA CYS A 275 -0.26 16.05 -3.51
C CYS A 275 0.49 15.15 -4.48
N ARG A 276 1.72 15.51 -4.83
CA ARG A 276 2.60 14.69 -5.64
C ARG A 276 3.44 13.80 -4.74
N GLY A 277 3.54 12.54 -5.10
CA GLY A 277 4.44 11.58 -4.51
C GLY A 277 5.21 10.81 -5.58
N VAL A 278 6.48 10.53 -5.30
CA VAL A 278 7.31 9.60 -6.07
C VAL A 278 7.52 8.35 -5.24
N TYR A 279 7.28 7.19 -5.84
CA TYR A 279 7.25 5.92 -5.14
C TYR A 279 8.22 4.92 -5.74
N GLU A 280 8.83 4.12 -4.88
CA GLU A 280 9.58 2.92 -5.22
C GLU A 280 8.81 1.72 -4.68
N THR A 281 8.32 0.84 -5.57
CA THR A 281 7.55 -0.36 -5.17
C THR A 281 7.94 -1.53 -6.09
N PRO A 282 9.23 -1.91 -6.12
CA PRO A 282 9.73 -2.85 -7.13
C PRO A 282 9.11 -4.24 -7.05
N GLY A 283 9.08 -4.86 -5.89
CA GLY A 283 8.47 -6.18 -5.70
C GLY A 283 6.96 -6.16 -5.88
N GLY A 284 6.31 -5.10 -5.40
CA GLY A 284 4.87 -4.90 -5.58
C GLY A 284 4.48 -4.82 -7.05
N ALA A 285 5.20 -4.06 -7.86
CA ALA A 285 4.95 -3.97 -9.30
C ALA A 285 5.07 -5.33 -10.00
N ILE A 286 6.07 -6.15 -9.62
CA ILE A 286 6.22 -7.51 -10.14
C ILE A 286 5.03 -8.39 -9.75
N LEU A 287 4.61 -8.35 -8.48
CA LEU A 287 3.49 -9.15 -7.96
C LEU A 287 2.18 -8.79 -8.67
N TYR A 288 1.82 -7.51 -8.75
CA TYR A 288 0.61 -7.08 -9.46
C TYR A 288 0.64 -7.49 -10.93
N LYS A 289 1.77 -7.31 -11.62
CA LYS A 289 1.91 -7.68 -13.02
C LYS A 289 1.76 -9.18 -13.24
N ALA A 290 2.45 -10.01 -12.44
CA ALA A 290 2.41 -11.45 -12.59
C ALA A 290 1.02 -12.00 -12.24
N HIS A 291 0.42 -11.55 -11.13
CA HIS A 291 -0.92 -11.97 -10.72
C HIS A 291 -1.95 -11.67 -11.81
N LYS A 292 -1.95 -10.45 -12.33
CA LYS A 292 -2.86 -10.05 -13.42
C LYS A 292 -2.71 -10.89 -14.68
N VAL A 293 -1.47 -11.26 -15.04
CA VAL A 293 -1.20 -12.16 -16.18
C VAL A 293 -1.82 -13.55 -15.93
N LEU A 294 -1.66 -14.10 -14.72
CA LEU A 294 -2.24 -15.41 -14.38
C LEU A 294 -3.76 -15.42 -14.44
N GLU A 295 -4.41 -14.38 -13.92
CA GLU A 295 -5.87 -14.26 -13.96
C GLU A 295 -6.44 -14.31 -15.39
N THR A 296 -5.70 -13.81 -16.39
CA THR A 296 -6.20 -13.81 -17.78
C THR A 296 -6.49 -15.20 -18.33
N ILE A 297 -5.85 -16.24 -17.80
CA ILE A 297 -6.07 -17.61 -18.23
C ILE A 297 -6.90 -18.44 -17.25
N CYS A 298 -7.09 -17.98 -16.00
CA CYS A 298 -7.79 -18.71 -14.94
C CYS A 298 -9.24 -18.27 -14.72
N LEU A 299 -9.59 -17.05 -15.10
CA LEU A 299 -10.90 -16.47 -14.83
C LEU A 299 -11.70 -16.27 -16.12
N ASP A 300 -13.03 -16.48 -16.04
CA ASP A 300 -13.94 -16.16 -17.12
C ASP A 300 -14.10 -14.64 -17.32
N LYS A 301 -14.60 -14.26 -18.49
CA LYS A 301 -14.76 -12.89 -18.92
C LYS A 301 -15.56 -12.02 -17.94
N GLU A 302 -16.71 -12.52 -17.48
CA GLU A 302 -17.63 -11.74 -16.64
C GLU A 302 -17.02 -11.51 -15.25
N THR A 303 -16.34 -12.54 -14.71
CA THR A 303 -15.60 -12.42 -13.43
C THR A 303 -14.47 -11.42 -13.52
N VAL A 304 -13.64 -11.44 -14.58
CA VAL A 304 -12.55 -10.47 -14.78
C VAL A 304 -13.08 -9.06 -14.86
N HIS A 305 -14.15 -8.83 -15.67
CA HIS A 305 -14.71 -7.50 -15.85
C HIS A 305 -15.33 -6.93 -14.58
N TYR A 306 -16.09 -7.74 -13.83
CA TYR A 306 -16.71 -7.29 -12.59
C TYR A 306 -15.65 -7.08 -11.49
N LYS A 307 -14.66 -7.96 -11.41
CA LYS A 307 -13.53 -7.82 -10.48
C LYS A 307 -12.80 -6.50 -10.66
N ALA A 308 -12.63 -6.00 -11.89
CA ALA A 308 -11.99 -4.71 -12.15
C ALA A 308 -12.74 -3.53 -11.49
N LEU A 309 -14.08 -3.55 -11.47
CA LEU A 309 -14.87 -2.54 -10.78
C LEU A 309 -14.72 -2.64 -9.27
N VAL A 310 -14.69 -3.86 -8.76
CA VAL A 310 -14.50 -4.15 -7.32
C VAL A 310 -13.10 -3.76 -6.87
N ALA A 311 -12.08 -3.99 -7.69
CA ALA A 311 -10.69 -3.61 -7.44
C ALA A 311 -10.54 -2.10 -7.22
N GLN A 312 -11.12 -1.30 -8.13
CA GLN A 312 -11.12 0.16 -8.00
C GLN A 312 -11.76 0.59 -6.66
N LYS A 313 -12.92 0.01 -6.33
CA LYS A 313 -13.62 0.35 -5.09
C LYS A 313 -12.82 -0.04 -3.85
N LEU A 314 -12.16 -1.20 -3.86
CA LEU A 314 -11.30 -1.61 -2.76
C LEU A 314 -10.10 -0.66 -2.59
N GLY A 315 -9.46 -0.26 -3.70
CA GLY A 315 -8.38 0.72 -3.67
C GLY A 315 -8.79 2.05 -3.03
N GLU A 316 -9.97 2.56 -3.38
CA GLU A 316 -10.55 3.75 -2.74
C GLU A 316 -10.80 3.56 -1.24
N LEU A 317 -11.39 2.42 -0.84
CA LEU A 317 -11.69 2.14 0.57
C LEU A 317 -10.41 2.06 1.40
N VAL A 318 -9.37 1.39 0.89
CA VAL A 318 -8.06 1.29 1.54
C VAL A 318 -7.41 2.66 1.66
N TYR A 319 -7.33 3.41 0.56
CA TYR A 319 -6.76 4.76 0.54
C TYR A 319 -7.46 5.68 1.54
N ASN A 320 -8.79 5.56 1.63
CA ASN A 320 -9.68 6.37 2.48
C ASN A 320 -9.83 5.81 3.91
N ALA A 321 -8.92 4.97 4.37
CA ALA A 321 -8.90 4.46 5.75
C ALA A 321 -10.14 3.60 6.14
N GLN A 322 -10.83 3.00 5.20
CA GLN A 322 -12.05 2.23 5.43
C GLN A 322 -11.81 0.71 5.45
N TRP A 323 -10.60 0.29 5.86
CA TRP A 323 -10.23 -1.12 5.91
C TRP A 323 -11.18 -1.98 6.76
N PHE A 324 -11.58 -1.50 7.93
CA PHE A 324 -12.38 -2.26 8.90
C PHE A 324 -13.90 -2.11 8.70
N THR A 325 -14.36 -1.69 7.52
CA THR A 325 -15.79 -1.53 7.23
C THR A 325 -16.42 -2.82 6.72
N PRO A 326 -17.75 -2.99 6.89
CA PRO A 326 -18.47 -4.14 6.34
C PRO A 326 -18.31 -4.28 4.81
N LEU A 327 -18.24 -3.16 4.08
CA LEU A 327 -18.07 -3.18 2.62
C LEU A 327 -16.71 -3.74 2.22
N THR A 328 -15.63 -3.32 2.88
CA THR A 328 -14.28 -3.87 2.65
C THR A 328 -14.25 -5.36 2.90
N LYS A 329 -14.85 -5.82 4.02
CA LYS A 329 -14.95 -7.26 4.33
C LYS A 329 -15.71 -8.04 3.27
N ALA A 330 -16.83 -7.50 2.77
CA ALA A 330 -17.62 -8.14 1.71
C ALA A 330 -16.84 -8.26 0.39
N ILE A 331 -16.14 -7.20 0.01
CA ILE A 331 -15.29 -7.17 -1.18
C ILE A 331 -14.15 -8.19 -1.06
N LEU A 332 -13.44 -8.24 0.06
CA LEU A 332 -12.37 -9.22 0.30
C LEU A 332 -12.89 -10.66 0.23
N SER A 333 -14.11 -10.91 0.70
CA SER A 333 -14.75 -12.24 0.59
C SER A 333 -15.05 -12.59 -0.87
N PHE A 334 -15.57 -11.64 -1.66
CA PHE A 334 -15.75 -11.79 -3.10
C PHE A 334 -14.42 -12.10 -3.80
N VAL A 335 -13.39 -11.30 -3.55
CA VAL A 335 -12.06 -11.50 -4.13
C VAL A 335 -11.53 -12.90 -3.80
N LYS A 336 -11.56 -13.30 -2.53
CA LYS A 336 -11.10 -14.63 -2.10
C LYS A 336 -11.76 -15.76 -2.87
N THR A 337 -13.06 -15.66 -3.15
CA THR A 337 -13.80 -16.67 -3.93
C THR A 337 -13.31 -16.72 -5.39
N THR A 338 -13.03 -15.55 -6.01
CA THR A 338 -12.53 -15.53 -7.39
C THR A 338 -11.12 -16.11 -7.53
N GLN A 339 -10.37 -16.21 -6.44
CA GLN A 339 -8.98 -16.69 -6.46
C GLN A 339 -8.82 -18.21 -6.32
N GLU A 340 -9.89 -18.96 -6.11
CA GLU A 340 -9.83 -20.42 -5.85
C GLU A 340 -9.11 -21.20 -6.95
N THR A 341 -9.18 -20.74 -8.20
CA THR A 341 -8.54 -21.35 -9.37
C THR A 341 -7.31 -20.60 -9.87
N VAL A 342 -6.96 -19.46 -9.29
CA VAL A 342 -5.81 -18.65 -9.72
C VAL A 342 -4.52 -19.25 -9.15
N THR A 343 -4.09 -20.36 -9.77
CA THR A 343 -2.90 -21.13 -9.37
C THR A 343 -2.08 -21.48 -10.61
N GLY A 344 -0.78 -21.25 -10.56
CA GLY A 344 0.10 -21.52 -11.69
C GLY A 344 1.38 -20.71 -11.68
N ASP A 345 2.10 -20.75 -12.78
CA ASP A 345 3.41 -20.11 -12.94
C ASP A 345 3.35 -18.97 -13.96
N VAL A 346 4.00 -17.86 -13.61
CA VAL A 346 4.17 -16.70 -14.50
C VAL A 346 5.64 -16.34 -14.57
N THR A 347 6.19 -16.31 -15.77
CA THR A 347 7.54 -15.82 -16.04
C THR A 347 7.47 -14.40 -16.59
N LEU A 348 8.14 -13.47 -15.94
CA LEU A 348 8.32 -12.10 -16.41
C LEU A 348 9.77 -11.87 -16.83
N LYS A 349 9.94 -11.08 -17.89
CA LYS A 349 11.21 -10.52 -18.32
C LYS A 349 11.29 -9.09 -17.81
N LEU A 350 12.23 -8.82 -16.90
CA LEU A 350 12.51 -7.51 -16.33
C LEU A 350 13.62 -6.85 -17.14
N TYR A 351 13.40 -5.64 -17.63
CA TYR A 351 14.39 -4.94 -18.44
C TYR A 351 14.17 -3.43 -18.41
N LYS A 352 15.10 -2.70 -17.82
CA LYS A 352 15.12 -1.22 -17.82
C LYS A 352 13.76 -0.60 -17.50
N GLY A 353 13.20 -0.92 -16.33
CA GLY A 353 11.92 -0.39 -15.87
C GLY A 353 10.69 -1.07 -16.47
N ASN A 354 10.85 -2.00 -17.41
CA ASN A 354 9.75 -2.69 -18.07
C ASN A 354 9.59 -4.13 -17.58
N MET A 355 8.34 -4.58 -17.50
CA MET A 355 7.96 -5.95 -17.18
C MET A 355 7.17 -6.54 -18.35
N ILE A 356 7.77 -7.50 -19.04
CA ILE A 356 7.21 -8.14 -20.22
C ILE A 356 6.81 -9.57 -19.85
N ASN A 357 5.60 -10.00 -20.21
CA ASN A 357 5.19 -11.39 -20.05
C ASN A 357 6.05 -12.28 -20.93
N ALA A 358 6.69 -13.28 -20.34
CA ALA A 358 7.54 -14.27 -21.02
C ALA A 358 6.96 -15.68 -20.96
N GLY A 359 5.81 -15.87 -20.30
CA GLY A 359 5.10 -17.14 -20.25
C GLY A 359 4.15 -17.22 -19.04
N VAL A 360 3.08 -17.96 -19.20
CA VAL A 360 2.11 -18.24 -18.13
C VAL A 360 1.55 -19.66 -18.32
N SER A 361 1.38 -20.39 -17.23
CA SER A 361 0.74 -21.70 -17.21
C SER A 361 -0.07 -21.92 -15.95
N SER A 362 -1.17 -22.66 -16.06
CA SER A 362 -2.03 -23.02 -14.94
C SER A 362 -2.69 -24.37 -15.19
N PRO A 363 -2.81 -25.24 -14.16
CA PRO A 363 -3.65 -26.44 -14.25
C PRO A 363 -5.14 -26.10 -14.29
N TYR A 364 -5.52 -24.87 -13.99
CA TYR A 364 -6.92 -24.37 -14.04
C TYR A 364 -7.14 -23.41 -15.22
N SER A 365 -6.32 -23.51 -16.27
CA SER A 365 -6.44 -22.67 -17.46
C SER A 365 -7.78 -22.88 -18.16
N LEU A 366 -8.47 -21.77 -18.45
CA LEU A 366 -9.62 -21.72 -19.36
C LEU A 366 -9.20 -21.50 -20.81
N TYR A 367 -7.91 -21.22 -21.05
CA TYR A 367 -7.35 -21.14 -22.40
C TYR A 367 -7.07 -22.56 -22.89
N ASP A 368 -7.85 -22.99 -23.87
CA ASP A 368 -7.73 -24.30 -24.51
C ASP A 368 -7.05 -24.13 -25.88
N PRO A 369 -5.82 -24.63 -26.06
CA PRO A 369 -5.08 -24.50 -27.32
C PRO A 369 -5.77 -25.18 -28.49
N GLU A 370 -6.55 -26.25 -28.26
CA GLU A 370 -7.26 -26.97 -29.33
C GLU A 370 -8.44 -26.15 -29.86
N ILE A 371 -9.11 -25.38 -29.00
CA ILE A 371 -10.21 -24.48 -29.38
C ILE A 371 -9.67 -23.15 -29.93
N ALA A 372 -8.57 -22.65 -29.38
CA ALA A 372 -8.01 -21.32 -29.70
C ALA A 372 -7.10 -21.33 -30.93
N THR A 373 -6.91 -22.48 -31.58
CA THR A 373 -6.04 -22.59 -32.76
C THR A 373 -6.62 -21.86 -33.97
N PHE A 374 -5.75 -21.40 -34.88
CA PHE A 374 -6.09 -20.93 -36.22
C PHE A 374 -5.93 -22.05 -37.27
N ASP A 375 -5.44 -23.21 -36.86
CA ASP A 375 -5.35 -24.36 -37.72
C ASP A 375 -6.73 -25.07 -37.83
N GLU A 376 -6.82 -26.09 -38.70
CA GLU A 376 -8.03 -26.88 -38.85
C GLU A 376 -8.31 -27.66 -37.54
N ASP A 377 -9.50 -27.52 -36.99
CA ASP A 377 -9.96 -28.23 -35.80
C ASP A 377 -11.35 -28.83 -35.97
N ASP A 378 -11.60 -29.94 -35.28
CA ASP A 378 -12.88 -30.63 -35.23
C ASP A 378 -13.67 -30.34 -33.93
N VAL A 379 -13.14 -29.47 -33.05
CA VAL A 379 -13.67 -29.23 -31.68
C VAL A 379 -14.74 -28.15 -31.69
N TYR A 380 -14.56 -27.09 -32.51
CA TYR A 380 -15.44 -25.93 -32.56
C TYR A 380 -16.28 -25.89 -33.84
N ASN A 381 -17.61 -25.91 -33.69
CA ASN A 381 -18.53 -25.74 -34.81
C ASN A 381 -18.74 -24.26 -35.17
N GLN A 382 -18.03 -23.77 -36.18
CA GLN A 382 -18.11 -22.36 -36.61
C GLN A 382 -19.52 -21.94 -37.06
N SER A 383 -20.39 -22.87 -37.50
CA SER A 383 -21.75 -22.55 -37.96
C SER A 383 -22.68 -22.08 -36.84
N ASP A 384 -22.38 -22.39 -35.56
CA ASP A 384 -23.18 -21.98 -34.41
C ASP A 384 -23.15 -20.47 -34.20
N ALA A 385 -22.08 -19.83 -34.64
CA ALA A 385 -21.95 -18.37 -34.62
C ALA A 385 -23.08 -17.64 -35.35
N THR A 386 -23.62 -18.23 -36.44
CA THR A 386 -24.74 -17.61 -37.22
C THR A 386 -25.97 -17.41 -36.36
N GLY A 387 -26.39 -18.44 -35.61
CA GLY A 387 -27.59 -18.34 -34.75
C GLY A 387 -27.38 -17.34 -33.62
N PHE A 388 -26.20 -17.41 -32.97
CA PHE A 388 -25.84 -16.46 -31.93
C PHE A 388 -25.85 -15.00 -32.43
N ILE A 389 -25.18 -14.71 -33.55
CA ILE A 389 -25.07 -13.35 -34.12
C ILE A 389 -26.45 -12.79 -34.48
N ASN A 390 -27.32 -13.61 -35.06
CA ASN A 390 -28.66 -13.20 -35.41
C ASN A 390 -29.50 -12.75 -34.21
N LEU A 391 -29.44 -13.51 -33.10
CA LEU A 391 -30.16 -13.17 -31.89
C LEU A 391 -29.51 -12.01 -31.14
N TYR A 392 -28.20 -12.04 -30.96
CA TYR A 392 -27.44 -11.02 -30.24
C TYR A 392 -27.47 -9.67 -30.96
N GLY A 393 -27.43 -9.68 -32.30
CA GLY A 393 -27.49 -8.48 -33.14
C GLY A 393 -28.91 -7.94 -33.39
N LEU A 394 -29.98 -8.63 -32.91
CA LEU A 394 -31.36 -8.22 -33.16
C LEU A 394 -31.66 -6.81 -32.67
N PRO A 395 -31.29 -6.36 -31.44
CA PRO A 395 -31.53 -4.99 -31.02
C PRO A 395 -30.86 -3.95 -31.92
N THR A 396 -29.61 -4.23 -32.36
CA THR A 396 -28.86 -3.37 -33.29
C THR A 396 -29.59 -3.24 -34.64
N SER A 397 -30.07 -4.35 -35.18
CA SER A 397 -30.83 -4.39 -36.45
C SER A 397 -32.15 -3.65 -36.33
N VAL A 398 -32.88 -3.82 -35.22
CA VAL A 398 -34.14 -3.10 -34.95
C VAL A 398 -33.91 -1.60 -34.82
N TYR A 399 -32.85 -1.21 -34.09
CA TYR A 399 -32.45 0.18 -33.93
C TYR A 399 -32.14 0.85 -35.29
N ALA A 400 -31.32 0.17 -36.11
CA ALA A 400 -30.96 0.67 -37.44
C ALA A 400 -32.21 0.85 -38.35
N LYS A 401 -33.15 -0.11 -38.34
CA LYS A 401 -34.40 -0.02 -39.09
C LYS A 401 -35.29 1.14 -38.59
N MET A 402 -35.34 1.34 -37.27
CA MET A 402 -36.07 2.46 -36.64
C MET A 402 -35.48 3.80 -37.08
N LYS A 403 -34.13 3.95 -37.03
CA LYS A 403 -33.47 5.18 -37.52
C LYS A 403 -33.80 5.46 -38.98
N ALA A 404 -33.63 4.49 -39.85
CA ALA A 404 -33.91 4.64 -41.27
C ALA A 404 -35.37 5.04 -41.52
N LYS A 405 -36.33 4.43 -40.80
CA LYS A 405 -37.76 4.77 -40.93
C LYS A 405 -38.08 6.20 -40.53
N ASN A 406 -37.32 6.78 -39.58
CA ASN A 406 -37.58 8.14 -39.06
C ASN A 406 -36.60 9.18 -39.60
N GLY A 407 -35.80 8.87 -40.62
CA GLY A 407 -34.82 9.78 -41.22
C GLY A 407 -33.72 10.25 -40.28
N LEU A 408 -33.38 9.44 -39.26
CA LEU A 408 -32.28 9.70 -38.33
C LEU A 408 -31.00 9.08 -38.86
N ASN A 409 -29.92 9.87 -38.92
CA ASN A 409 -28.59 9.40 -39.32
C ASN A 409 -27.81 8.76 -38.15
#